data_a434881a1ed9c8a7e6fb71040a614d56
#
_entry.id   a434881a1ed9c8a7e6fb71040a614d56
#
_cell.length_a   1.000
_cell.length_b   1.000
_cell.length_c   1.000
_cell.angle_alpha   90.00
_cell.angle_beta   90.00
_cell.angle_gamma   90.00
#
_symmetry.space_group_name_H-M   'P 1'
#
loop_
_entity.id
_entity.type
_entity.pdbx_description
1 polymer ?
#
loop_
_entity_poly.entity_id
_entity_poly.type
_entity_poly.pdbx_seq_one_letter_code
_entity_poly.pdbx_strand_id
1 'polypeptide(L)'
;IATTVAEATRRDVDLVQGSQLTRYSGLETLSLRPDSNFTLVGERTNVTGSRRFARLIKSADYEKAVEVARQQVEGGANIIDVNLDEGLLDSVKEMHTLLNRIAAEPDIAAVPVMIDSSNFAVIEAGLRCLQGKGIVNSISLKEGEDAFREQARIIRRYGAAVVIMAFDEDGQAVDVERRLQIYDRAFRILVDELGFSPEDLIFDPNILTVATGMEEHDNYAADYIASLRQLKQRFPRVKLSGGVSNISFSFRGNDVVREAMHSAFLYHAIRAGLDMGIVNAGQIIVYED
;
A
#
# COMPACT_ATOMS: atom_id res chain seq x y z
N ILE A 1 -5.50 -25.48 -36.14
CA ILE A 1 -5.17 -24.88 -34.83
C ILE A 1 -6.44 -24.34 -34.18
N ALA A 2 -7.23 -23.44 -34.80
CA ALA A 2 -8.44 -22.87 -34.19
C ALA A 2 -9.49 -23.93 -33.83
N THR A 3 -9.73 -24.90 -34.69
CA THR A 3 -10.66 -26.01 -34.46
C THR A 3 -10.18 -26.92 -33.31
N THR A 4 -8.90 -27.26 -33.29
CA THR A 4 -8.31 -28.09 -32.23
C THR A 4 -8.33 -27.40 -30.87
N VAL A 5 -8.15 -26.07 -30.83
CA VAL A 5 -8.24 -25.27 -29.60
C VAL A 5 -9.70 -25.17 -29.11
N ALA A 6 -10.67 -25.05 -30.03
CA ALA A 6 -12.11 -25.01 -29.68
C ALA A 6 -12.62 -26.35 -29.13
N GLU A 7 -12.05 -27.45 -29.58
CA GLU A 7 -12.40 -28.82 -29.13
C GLU A 7 -11.60 -29.26 -27.88
N ALA A 8 -10.53 -28.53 -27.51
CA ALA A 8 -9.76 -28.83 -26.32
C ALA A 8 -10.61 -28.59 -25.07
N THR A 9 -10.73 -29.62 -24.24
CA THR A 9 -11.31 -29.47 -22.90
C THR A 9 -10.55 -28.39 -22.17
N ARG A 10 -11.24 -27.33 -21.69
CA ARG A 10 -10.61 -26.33 -20.83
C ARG A 10 -9.90 -27.06 -19.72
N ARG A 11 -8.60 -26.80 -19.57
CA ARG A 11 -7.86 -27.24 -18.41
C ARG A 11 -8.62 -26.75 -17.18
N ASP A 12 -9.10 -27.68 -16.38
CA ASP A 12 -9.55 -27.35 -15.04
C ASP A 12 -8.30 -26.89 -14.30
N VAL A 13 -8.09 -25.61 -14.29
CA VAL A 13 -7.12 -25.00 -13.42
C VAL A 13 -7.79 -25.14 -12.07
N ASP A 14 -7.61 -26.30 -11.42
CA ASP A 14 -7.62 -26.34 -9.99
C ASP A 14 -6.73 -25.19 -9.59
N LEU A 15 -7.36 -24.08 -9.29
CA LEU A 15 -6.71 -22.92 -8.70
C LEU A 15 -5.96 -23.53 -7.55
N VAL A 16 -4.65 -23.64 -7.72
CA VAL A 16 -3.76 -24.40 -6.89
C VAL A 16 -4.19 -24.17 -5.46
N GLN A 17 -4.92 -25.12 -4.88
CA GLN A 17 -5.34 -25.10 -3.47
C GLN A 17 -4.12 -25.09 -2.53
N GLY A 18 -2.96 -24.75 -3.06
CA GLY A 18 -1.66 -24.88 -2.42
C GLY A 18 -0.96 -23.62 -2.04
N SER A 19 -1.30 -22.45 -2.52
CA SER A 19 -0.54 -21.26 -2.14
C SER A 19 -1.45 -20.11 -1.76
N GLN A 20 -1.95 -20.17 -0.54
CA GLN A 20 -2.56 -19.04 0.17
C GLN A 20 -1.48 -17.99 0.53
N LEU A 21 -0.51 -17.78 -0.36
CA LEU A 21 0.57 -16.83 -0.17
C LEU A 21 0.26 -15.54 -0.91
N THR A 22 0.35 -14.44 -0.19
CA THR A 22 0.39 -13.12 -0.79
C THR A 22 1.65 -12.99 -1.62
N ARG A 23 1.49 -12.58 -2.88
CA ARG A 23 2.60 -12.35 -3.80
C ARG A 23 2.42 -11.03 -4.53
N TYR A 24 3.49 -10.26 -4.55
CA TYR A 24 3.64 -9.07 -5.39
C TYR A 24 4.87 -9.26 -6.27
N SER A 25 5.01 -8.49 -7.33
CA SER A 25 6.20 -8.58 -8.15
C SER A 25 6.49 -7.28 -8.92
N GLY A 26 7.77 -6.96 -9.00
CA GLY A 26 8.36 -6.25 -10.11
C GLY A 26 8.88 -7.28 -11.12
N LEU A 27 10.16 -7.19 -11.48
CA LEU A 27 10.84 -8.26 -12.23
C LEU A 27 11.06 -9.51 -11.37
N GLU A 28 11.15 -9.33 -10.05
CA GLU A 28 11.28 -10.42 -9.09
C GLU A 28 10.00 -10.58 -8.27
N THR A 29 9.76 -11.78 -7.76
CA THR A 29 8.58 -12.08 -6.94
C THR A 29 8.88 -11.85 -5.47
N LEU A 30 8.11 -10.98 -4.84
CA LEU A 30 8.03 -10.83 -3.40
C LEU A 30 6.91 -11.75 -2.86
N SER A 31 7.27 -12.78 -2.09
CA SER A 31 6.30 -13.69 -1.46
C SER A 31 6.26 -13.45 0.04
N LEU A 32 5.10 -13.09 0.58
CA LEU A 32 4.90 -12.92 2.02
C LEU A 32 4.43 -14.24 2.63
N ARG A 33 5.32 -14.89 3.35
CA ARG A 33 5.09 -16.15 4.06
C ARG A 33 4.80 -15.87 5.54
N PRO A 34 4.26 -16.84 6.28
CA PRO A 34 4.04 -16.69 7.72
C PRO A 34 5.32 -16.39 8.53
N ASP A 35 6.47 -16.82 8.02
CA ASP A 35 7.80 -16.63 8.60
C ASP A 35 8.60 -15.47 7.96
N SER A 36 7.96 -14.69 7.08
CA SER A 36 8.59 -13.51 6.48
C SER A 36 8.76 -12.41 7.50
N ASN A 37 9.85 -11.66 7.37
CA ASN A 37 10.07 -10.42 8.11
C ASN A 37 9.02 -9.37 7.75
N PHE A 38 8.91 -8.33 8.57
CA PHE A 38 8.08 -7.17 8.31
C PHE A 38 8.44 -6.53 6.96
N THR A 39 7.43 -6.23 6.15
CA THR A 39 7.63 -5.69 4.80
C THR A 39 7.76 -4.17 4.84
N LEU A 40 8.89 -3.66 4.36
CA LEU A 40 9.15 -2.21 4.27
C LEU A 40 8.66 -1.67 2.93
N VAL A 41 7.74 -0.71 2.97
CA VAL A 41 7.29 0.06 1.82
C VAL A 41 7.94 1.43 1.87
N GLY A 42 8.82 1.74 0.92
CA GLY A 42 9.59 2.98 0.91
C GLY A 42 8.75 4.20 0.54
N GLU A 43 8.71 5.24 1.41
CA GLU A 43 7.87 6.43 1.28
C GLU A 43 8.56 7.63 0.60
N ARG A 44 9.83 7.52 0.17
CA ARG A 44 10.60 8.71 -0.25
C ARG A 44 10.32 9.16 -1.69
N THR A 45 9.68 8.33 -2.51
CA THR A 45 9.17 8.65 -3.86
C THR A 45 7.74 9.22 -3.82
N ASN A 46 7.45 10.00 -2.80
CA ASN A 46 6.16 10.66 -2.56
C ASN A 46 6.37 12.18 -2.46
N VAL A 47 5.70 12.96 -3.35
CA VAL A 47 5.85 14.42 -3.43
C VAL A 47 5.32 15.15 -2.20
N THR A 48 4.37 14.57 -1.48
CA THR A 48 3.82 15.14 -0.24
C THR A 48 4.70 14.82 0.97
N GLY A 49 5.35 13.65 0.97
CA GLY A 49 6.21 13.15 2.05
C GLY A 49 7.68 13.55 1.93
N SER A 50 8.17 13.88 0.73
CA SER A 50 9.58 14.17 0.46
C SER A 50 9.77 15.49 -0.27
N ARG A 51 10.20 16.54 0.46
CA ARG A 51 10.51 17.85 -0.14
C ARG A 51 11.60 17.77 -1.22
N ARG A 52 12.58 16.87 -1.05
CA ARG A 52 13.63 16.64 -2.04
C ARG A 52 13.02 16.07 -3.32
N PHE A 53 12.23 15.02 -3.21
CA PHE A 53 11.59 14.36 -4.35
C PHE A 53 10.62 15.30 -5.09
N ALA A 54 9.75 16.02 -4.35
CA ALA A 54 8.86 17.02 -4.92
C ALA A 54 9.59 18.08 -5.77
N ARG A 55 10.75 18.54 -5.31
CA ARG A 55 11.57 19.51 -6.03
C ARG A 55 12.12 18.94 -7.35
N LEU A 56 12.58 17.67 -7.30
CA LEU A 56 13.11 16.98 -8.48
C LEU A 56 12.04 16.79 -9.56
N ILE A 57 10.85 16.37 -9.17
CA ILE A 57 9.72 16.19 -10.11
C ILE A 57 9.33 17.56 -10.71
N LYS A 58 9.16 18.60 -9.88
CA LYS A 58 8.83 19.97 -10.35
C LYS A 58 9.85 20.55 -11.32
N SER A 59 11.11 20.18 -11.20
CA SER A 59 12.19 20.61 -12.11
C SER A 59 12.44 19.66 -13.28
N ALA A 60 11.63 18.60 -13.41
CA ALA A 60 11.78 17.52 -14.38
C ALA A 60 13.19 16.84 -14.35
N ASP A 61 13.83 16.83 -13.17
CA ASP A 61 15.10 16.14 -12.94
C ASP A 61 14.83 14.65 -12.58
N TYR A 62 14.34 13.92 -13.58
CA TYR A 62 13.92 12.53 -13.39
C TYR A 62 15.09 11.58 -13.11
N GLU A 63 16.31 11.89 -13.57
CA GLU A 63 17.48 11.06 -13.27
C GLU A 63 17.72 11.02 -11.76
N LYS A 64 17.71 12.19 -11.10
CA LYS A 64 17.83 12.24 -9.65
C LYS A 64 16.58 11.76 -8.92
N ALA A 65 15.39 11.85 -9.53
CA ALA A 65 14.17 11.28 -8.96
C ALA A 65 14.23 9.75 -8.93
N VAL A 66 14.72 9.11 -9.98
CA VAL A 66 14.99 7.66 -10.06
C VAL A 66 16.04 7.24 -9.02
N GLU A 67 17.08 8.06 -8.83
CA GLU A 67 18.08 7.82 -7.78
C GLU A 67 17.48 7.80 -6.36
N VAL A 68 16.42 8.57 -6.09
CA VAL A 68 15.67 8.47 -4.82
C VAL A 68 14.99 7.11 -4.68
N ALA A 69 14.46 6.55 -5.77
CA ALA A 69 13.88 5.20 -5.75
C ALA A 69 14.98 4.14 -5.50
N ARG A 70 16.13 4.26 -6.15
CA ARG A 70 17.30 3.37 -5.96
C ARG A 70 17.75 3.34 -4.50
N GLN A 71 17.93 4.51 -3.88
CA GLN A 71 18.34 4.63 -2.49
C GLN A 71 17.38 3.93 -1.51
N GLN A 72 16.09 3.88 -1.82
CA GLN A 72 15.14 3.15 -1.00
C GLN A 72 15.31 1.63 -1.11
N VAL A 73 15.52 1.12 -2.31
CA VAL A 73 15.77 -0.32 -2.54
C VAL A 73 17.08 -0.74 -1.87
N GLU A 74 18.16 0.04 -2.04
CA GLU A 74 19.44 -0.16 -1.37
C GLU A 74 19.33 -0.09 0.16
N GLY A 75 18.43 0.76 0.67
CA GLY A 75 18.08 0.89 2.08
C GLY A 75 17.15 -0.22 2.62
N GLY A 76 16.85 -1.23 1.81
CA GLY A 76 16.09 -2.41 2.22
C GLY A 76 14.56 -2.33 1.99
N ALA A 77 14.06 -1.35 1.23
CA ALA A 77 12.66 -1.34 0.85
C ALA A 77 12.31 -2.57 0.01
N ASN A 78 11.28 -3.30 0.43
CA ASN A 78 10.76 -4.46 -0.31
C ASN A 78 9.77 -4.05 -1.40
N ILE A 79 9.15 -2.88 -1.24
CA ILE A 79 8.18 -2.25 -2.14
C ILE A 79 8.51 -0.76 -2.17
N ILE A 80 8.33 -0.08 -3.30
CA ILE A 80 8.42 1.39 -3.35
C ILE A 80 7.05 1.99 -3.59
N ASP A 81 6.67 2.95 -2.74
CA ASP A 81 5.45 3.75 -2.87
C ASP A 81 5.74 4.98 -3.73
N VAL A 82 4.92 5.20 -4.77
CA VAL A 82 5.07 6.33 -5.69
C VAL A 82 3.82 7.18 -5.67
N ASN A 83 3.97 8.43 -5.18
CA ASN A 83 2.91 9.43 -5.17
C ASN A 83 3.37 10.71 -5.85
N LEU A 84 2.57 11.19 -6.80
CA LEU A 84 2.80 12.40 -7.59
C LEU A 84 1.63 13.39 -7.50
N ASP A 85 0.81 13.29 -6.44
CA ASP A 85 -0.34 14.17 -6.19
C ASP A 85 0.14 15.55 -5.72
N GLU A 86 0.37 16.44 -6.67
CA GLU A 86 0.74 17.83 -6.44
C GLU A 86 -0.09 18.74 -7.34
N GLY A 87 -0.76 19.74 -6.75
CA GLY A 87 -1.78 20.56 -7.43
C GLY A 87 -1.31 21.35 -8.66
N LEU A 88 0.00 21.51 -8.84
CA LEU A 88 0.58 22.22 -9.99
C LEU A 88 1.18 21.27 -11.04
N LEU A 89 1.11 19.95 -10.83
CA LEU A 89 1.64 18.96 -11.75
C LEU A 89 0.50 18.30 -12.55
N ASP A 90 0.80 17.90 -13.76
CA ASP A 90 0.02 16.89 -14.48
C ASP A 90 0.40 15.50 -13.94
N SER A 91 -0.21 15.12 -12.81
CA SER A 91 0.14 13.88 -12.10
C SER A 91 -0.02 12.62 -12.96
N VAL A 92 -0.92 12.61 -13.95
CA VAL A 92 -1.10 11.49 -14.90
C VAL A 92 0.16 11.35 -15.76
N LYS A 93 0.62 12.45 -16.35
CA LYS A 93 1.83 12.49 -17.19
C LYS A 93 3.09 12.18 -16.37
N GLU A 94 3.19 12.75 -15.17
CA GLU A 94 4.33 12.54 -14.30
C GLU A 94 4.45 11.09 -13.82
N MET A 95 3.33 10.47 -13.45
CA MET A 95 3.29 9.05 -13.06
C MET A 95 3.76 8.16 -14.20
N HIS A 96 3.22 8.38 -15.41
CA HIS A 96 3.66 7.64 -16.61
C HIS A 96 5.15 7.84 -16.89
N THR A 97 5.64 9.08 -16.80
CA THR A 97 7.04 9.41 -17.11
C THR A 97 8.00 8.76 -16.13
N LEU A 98 7.73 8.88 -14.84
CA LEU A 98 8.59 8.35 -13.79
C LEU A 98 8.60 6.82 -13.78
N LEU A 99 7.44 6.17 -13.86
CA LEU A 99 7.36 4.71 -13.80
C LEU A 99 8.04 4.04 -15.01
N ASN A 100 7.96 4.63 -16.20
CA ASN A 100 8.70 4.12 -17.36
C ASN A 100 10.24 4.26 -17.21
N ARG A 101 10.71 5.28 -16.50
CA ARG A 101 12.13 5.41 -16.17
C ARG A 101 12.56 4.39 -15.12
N ILE A 102 11.75 4.20 -14.07
CA ILE A 102 11.99 3.16 -13.05
C ILE A 102 12.02 1.76 -13.71
N ALA A 103 11.11 1.49 -14.64
CA ALA A 103 11.05 0.21 -15.34
C ALA A 103 12.30 -0.07 -16.22
N ALA A 104 13.04 0.97 -16.62
CA ALA A 104 14.29 0.84 -17.36
C ALA A 104 15.51 0.54 -16.46
N GLU A 105 15.35 0.59 -15.14
CA GLU A 105 16.41 0.37 -14.15
C GLU A 105 16.20 -1.00 -13.45
N PRO A 106 16.89 -2.07 -13.87
CA PRO A 106 16.63 -3.43 -13.38
C PRO A 106 16.71 -3.57 -11.86
N ASP A 107 17.64 -2.86 -11.22
CA ASP A 107 17.87 -2.92 -9.78
C ASP A 107 16.66 -2.37 -8.99
N ILE A 108 15.98 -1.36 -9.53
CA ILE A 108 14.78 -0.78 -8.93
C ILE A 108 13.54 -1.57 -9.36
N ALA A 109 13.48 -1.93 -10.65
CA ALA A 109 12.35 -2.66 -11.21
C ALA A 109 12.21 -4.09 -10.66
N ALA A 110 13.24 -4.61 -9.96
CA ALA A 110 13.20 -5.89 -9.26
C ALA A 110 12.07 -5.92 -8.22
N VAL A 111 11.87 -4.83 -7.46
CA VAL A 111 10.84 -4.77 -6.42
C VAL A 111 9.47 -4.33 -6.97
N PRO A 112 8.35 -4.78 -6.38
CA PRO A 112 7.03 -4.29 -6.75
C PRO A 112 6.85 -2.80 -6.42
N VAL A 113 6.02 -2.14 -7.23
CA VAL A 113 5.64 -0.73 -7.04
C VAL A 113 4.24 -0.65 -6.47
N MET A 114 4.07 0.22 -5.48
CA MET A 114 2.78 0.68 -4.97
C MET A 114 2.47 2.04 -5.59
N ILE A 115 1.37 2.12 -6.35
CA ILE A 115 0.90 3.38 -6.95
C ILE A 115 -0.02 4.05 -5.95
N ASP A 116 0.40 5.20 -5.46
CA ASP A 116 -0.34 5.99 -4.49
C ASP A 116 -0.91 7.27 -5.13
N SER A 117 -2.21 7.39 -5.14
CA SER A 117 -2.90 8.61 -5.56
C SER A 117 -4.33 8.69 -5.04
N SER A 118 -4.77 9.91 -4.74
CA SER A 118 -6.18 10.24 -4.48
C SER A 118 -7.01 10.34 -5.76
N ASN A 119 -6.36 10.44 -6.93
CA ASN A 119 -7.01 10.52 -8.24
C ASN A 119 -6.90 9.19 -8.99
N PHE A 120 -8.03 8.54 -9.23
CA PHE A 120 -8.07 7.24 -9.87
C PHE A 120 -7.49 7.24 -11.30
N ALA A 121 -7.57 8.36 -12.04
CA ALA A 121 -6.95 8.47 -13.36
C ALA A 121 -5.41 8.36 -13.29
N VAL A 122 -4.80 8.86 -12.22
CA VAL A 122 -3.35 8.70 -11.96
C VAL A 122 -3.01 7.25 -11.64
N ILE A 123 -3.84 6.59 -10.82
CA ILE A 123 -3.71 5.16 -10.52
C ILE A 123 -3.75 4.34 -11.82
N GLU A 124 -4.74 4.57 -12.68
CA GLU A 124 -4.87 3.82 -13.93
C GLU A 124 -3.70 4.08 -14.88
N ALA A 125 -3.21 5.32 -14.96
CA ALA A 125 -2.02 5.65 -15.74
C ALA A 125 -0.78 4.89 -15.23
N GLY A 126 -0.61 4.81 -13.92
CA GLY A 126 0.46 4.04 -13.29
C GLY A 126 0.34 2.53 -13.56
N LEU A 127 -0.85 1.96 -13.41
CA LEU A 127 -1.10 0.53 -13.68
C LEU A 127 -0.71 0.11 -15.10
N ARG A 128 -0.86 1.00 -16.09
CA ARG A 128 -0.44 0.76 -17.47
C ARG A 128 1.07 0.68 -17.67
N CYS A 129 1.84 1.21 -16.72
CA CYS A 129 3.32 1.23 -16.78
C CYS A 129 3.96 0.08 -16.00
N LEU A 130 3.21 -0.60 -15.11
CA LEU A 130 3.77 -1.62 -14.25
C LEU A 130 4.06 -2.91 -15.00
N GLN A 131 5.18 -3.52 -14.63
CA GLN A 131 5.52 -4.91 -14.94
C GLN A 131 5.26 -5.76 -13.68
N GLY A 132 4.74 -6.96 -13.88
CA GLY A 132 4.41 -7.84 -12.76
C GLY A 132 3.15 -7.43 -12.01
N LYS A 133 3.08 -7.76 -10.72
CA LYS A 133 1.92 -7.54 -9.87
C LYS A 133 2.20 -6.42 -8.88
N GLY A 134 1.81 -5.20 -9.23
CA GLY A 134 1.90 -4.05 -8.36
C GLY A 134 0.75 -3.94 -7.37
N ILE A 135 0.74 -2.85 -6.62
CA ILE A 135 -0.24 -2.56 -5.57
C ILE A 135 -0.85 -1.20 -5.85
N VAL A 136 -2.15 -1.06 -5.64
CA VAL A 136 -2.85 0.24 -5.68
C VAL A 136 -3.04 0.75 -4.26
N ASN A 137 -2.65 1.99 -4.02
CA ASN A 137 -2.86 2.72 -2.77
C ASN A 137 -3.62 4.02 -3.10
N SER A 138 -4.91 4.15 -2.88
CA SER A 138 -5.83 3.22 -2.28
C SER A 138 -7.24 3.44 -2.85
N ILE A 139 -8.15 2.57 -2.48
CA ILE A 139 -9.59 2.80 -2.68
C ILE A 139 -10.31 2.77 -1.34
N SER A 140 -11.51 3.35 -1.29
CA SER A 140 -12.35 3.37 -0.09
C SER A 140 -13.82 3.50 -0.44
N LEU A 141 -14.69 3.28 0.54
CA LEU A 141 -16.15 3.46 0.39
C LEU A 141 -16.58 4.93 0.53
N LYS A 142 -15.65 5.88 0.59
CA LYS A 142 -15.93 7.31 0.78
C LYS A 142 -16.91 7.88 -0.24
N GLU A 143 -16.77 7.49 -1.50
CA GLU A 143 -17.63 7.92 -2.62
C GLU A 143 -18.77 6.92 -2.89
N GLY A 144 -19.05 6.02 -1.95
CA GLY A 144 -20.09 5.00 -2.04
C GLY A 144 -19.64 3.71 -2.76
N GLU A 145 -20.51 2.71 -2.66
CA GLU A 145 -20.22 1.35 -3.18
C GLU A 145 -20.09 1.27 -4.69
N ASP A 146 -20.81 2.07 -5.45
CA ASP A 146 -20.76 1.98 -6.92
C ASP A 146 -19.43 2.46 -7.46
N ALA A 147 -18.91 3.58 -6.94
CA ALA A 147 -17.57 4.07 -7.27
C ALA A 147 -16.50 3.07 -6.84
N PHE A 148 -16.63 2.50 -5.64
CA PHE A 148 -15.74 1.47 -5.12
C PHE A 148 -15.71 0.22 -6.01
N ARG A 149 -16.86 -0.29 -6.43
CA ARG A 149 -16.97 -1.43 -7.35
C ARG A 149 -16.31 -1.16 -8.70
N GLU A 150 -16.53 0.03 -9.26
CA GLU A 150 -15.95 0.38 -10.56
C GLU A 150 -14.43 0.45 -10.51
N GLN A 151 -13.87 1.14 -9.51
CA GLN A 151 -12.43 1.20 -9.28
C GLN A 151 -11.85 -0.20 -9.06
N ALA A 152 -12.48 -1.01 -8.23
CA ALA A 152 -12.06 -2.38 -7.96
C ALA A 152 -12.05 -3.26 -9.21
N ARG A 153 -13.07 -3.16 -10.08
CA ARG A 153 -13.10 -3.90 -11.36
C ARG A 153 -11.93 -3.55 -12.27
N ILE A 154 -11.58 -2.26 -12.33
CA ILE A 154 -10.43 -1.81 -13.12
C ILE A 154 -9.14 -2.38 -12.54
N ILE A 155 -8.91 -2.25 -11.24
CA ILE A 155 -7.73 -2.78 -10.55
C ILE A 155 -7.59 -4.29 -10.79
N ARG A 156 -8.69 -5.03 -10.65
CA ARG A 156 -8.70 -6.47 -10.89
C ARG A 156 -8.33 -6.85 -12.32
N ARG A 157 -8.75 -6.07 -13.33
CA ARG A 157 -8.35 -6.31 -14.72
C ARG A 157 -6.86 -6.18 -14.95
N TYR A 158 -6.18 -5.29 -14.21
CA TYR A 158 -4.73 -5.17 -14.24
C TYR A 158 -4.01 -6.24 -13.39
N GLY A 159 -4.76 -7.04 -12.61
CA GLY A 159 -4.19 -8.07 -11.74
C GLY A 159 -3.42 -7.54 -10.54
N ALA A 160 -3.61 -6.27 -10.19
CA ALA A 160 -2.95 -5.64 -9.06
C ALA A 160 -3.61 -6.00 -7.73
N ALA A 161 -2.82 -5.96 -6.66
CA ALA A 161 -3.32 -5.94 -5.30
C ALA A 161 -3.80 -4.52 -4.93
N VAL A 162 -4.58 -4.41 -3.85
CA VAL A 162 -5.21 -3.13 -3.51
C VAL A 162 -5.24 -2.87 -2.01
N VAL A 163 -4.86 -1.66 -1.64
CA VAL A 163 -5.03 -1.12 -0.29
C VAL A 163 -6.44 -0.56 -0.16
N ILE A 164 -7.14 -0.93 0.89
CA ILE A 164 -8.46 -0.44 1.25
C ILE A 164 -8.32 0.40 2.52
N MET A 165 -8.66 1.69 2.42
CA MET A 165 -8.67 2.59 3.56
C MET A 165 -9.96 2.48 4.36
N ALA A 166 -9.87 2.69 5.69
CA ALA A 166 -11.01 2.68 6.60
C ALA A 166 -11.84 4.00 6.52
N PHE A 167 -12.39 4.27 5.34
CA PHE A 167 -13.30 5.38 5.08
C PHE A 167 -14.58 4.86 4.44
N ASP A 168 -15.70 5.43 4.84
CA ASP A 168 -17.00 5.29 4.20
C ASP A 168 -17.63 6.66 3.90
N GLU A 169 -18.89 6.69 3.54
CA GLU A 169 -19.65 7.90 3.21
C GLU A 169 -19.74 8.89 4.39
N ASP A 170 -19.64 8.40 5.63
CA ASP A 170 -19.62 9.20 6.85
C ASP A 170 -18.22 9.69 7.24
N GLY A 171 -17.20 9.35 6.44
CA GLY A 171 -15.81 9.76 6.59
C GLY A 171 -14.91 8.69 7.22
N GLN A 172 -13.85 9.14 7.88
CA GLN A 172 -12.81 8.28 8.43
C GLN A 172 -13.27 7.57 9.71
N ALA A 173 -13.03 6.25 9.76
CA ALA A 173 -13.21 5.49 11.00
C ALA A 173 -12.04 5.72 11.96
N VAL A 174 -12.35 6.11 13.19
CA VAL A 174 -11.35 6.33 14.24
C VAL A 174 -11.36 5.24 15.31
N ASP A 175 -12.49 4.56 15.50
CA ASP A 175 -12.68 3.48 16.45
C ASP A 175 -12.64 2.09 15.80
N VAL A 176 -12.47 1.06 16.64
CA VAL A 176 -12.29 -0.32 16.21
C VAL A 176 -13.53 -0.88 15.54
N GLU A 177 -14.73 -0.63 16.12
CA GLU A 177 -15.98 -1.23 15.64
C GLU A 177 -16.32 -0.72 14.23
N ARG A 178 -16.23 0.59 14.02
CA ARG A 178 -16.51 1.20 12.71
C ARG A 178 -15.51 0.73 11.65
N ARG A 179 -14.22 0.58 11.99
CA ARG A 179 -13.22 -0.01 11.09
C ARG A 179 -13.63 -1.41 10.64
N LEU A 180 -14.06 -2.26 11.58
CA LEU A 180 -14.51 -3.61 11.25
C LEU A 180 -15.74 -3.60 10.34
N GLN A 181 -16.72 -2.75 10.60
CA GLN A 181 -17.93 -2.63 9.75
C GLN A 181 -17.58 -2.22 8.32
N ILE A 182 -16.69 -1.26 8.14
CA ILE A 182 -16.21 -0.83 6.82
C ILE A 182 -15.51 -1.98 6.09
N TYR A 183 -14.63 -2.71 6.78
CA TYR A 183 -13.90 -3.82 6.15
C TYR A 183 -14.76 -5.04 5.87
N ASP A 184 -15.77 -5.32 6.68
CA ASP A 184 -16.77 -6.36 6.35
C ASP A 184 -17.49 -6.04 5.04
N ARG A 185 -17.93 -4.79 4.91
CA ARG A 185 -18.60 -4.31 3.72
C ARG A 185 -17.69 -4.35 2.50
N ALA A 186 -16.46 -3.84 2.63
CA ALA A 186 -15.47 -3.86 1.55
C ALA A 186 -15.08 -5.29 1.15
N PHE A 187 -14.85 -6.18 2.12
CA PHE A 187 -14.50 -7.58 1.88
C PHE A 187 -15.60 -8.32 1.12
N ARG A 188 -16.85 -8.18 1.53
CA ARG A 188 -18.00 -8.77 0.83
C ARG A 188 -18.04 -8.31 -0.63
N ILE A 189 -17.89 -7.02 -0.90
CA ILE A 189 -17.90 -6.49 -2.26
C ILE A 189 -16.71 -7.05 -3.08
N LEU A 190 -15.51 -7.02 -2.52
CA LEU A 190 -14.31 -7.40 -3.26
C LEU A 190 -14.21 -8.91 -3.48
N VAL A 191 -14.46 -9.69 -2.45
CA VAL A 191 -14.28 -11.15 -2.50
C VAL A 191 -15.51 -11.84 -3.03
N ASP A 192 -16.70 -11.61 -2.42
CA ASP A 192 -17.90 -12.38 -2.73
C ASP A 192 -18.57 -11.90 -4.02
N GLU A 193 -18.57 -10.58 -4.29
CA GLU A 193 -19.22 -10.05 -5.50
C GLU A 193 -18.26 -9.95 -6.69
N LEU A 194 -17.01 -9.47 -6.47
CA LEU A 194 -16.06 -9.18 -7.55
C LEU A 194 -15.00 -10.27 -7.74
N GLY A 195 -14.87 -11.23 -6.81
CA GLY A 195 -13.98 -12.39 -6.92
C GLY A 195 -12.49 -12.03 -6.82
N PHE A 196 -12.12 -11.07 -5.97
CA PHE A 196 -10.74 -10.89 -5.56
C PHE A 196 -10.29 -12.06 -4.69
N SER A 197 -9.00 -12.42 -4.78
CA SER A 197 -8.40 -13.27 -3.78
C SER A 197 -8.17 -12.46 -2.50
N PRO A 198 -8.49 -12.97 -1.30
CA PRO A 198 -8.20 -12.28 -0.05
C PRO A 198 -6.72 -11.90 0.12
N GLU A 199 -5.80 -12.66 -0.49
CA GLU A 199 -4.36 -12.39 -0.49
C GLU A 199 -3.97 -11.13 -1.29
N ASP A 200 -4.85 -10.63 -2.14
CA ASP A 200 -4.66 -9.42 -2.92
C ASP A 200 -5.20 -8.17 -2.24
N LEU A 201 -5.82 -8.34 -1.06
CA LEU A 201 -6.36 -7.26 -0.26
C LEU A 201 -5.38 -6.85 0.84
N ILE A 202 -5.24 -5.55 1.02
CA ILE A 202 -4.44 -4.94 2.08
C ILE A 202 -5.35 -3.94 2.81
N PHE A 203 -5.61 -4.14 4.09
CA PHE A 203 -6.39 -3.20 4.88
C PHE A 203 -5.46 -2.21 5.59
N ASP A 204 -5.73 -0.92 5.43
CA ASP A 204 -5.06 0.15 6.16
C ASP A 204 -6.04 0.86 7.09
N PRO A 205 -6.06 0.51 8.39
CA PRO A 205 -6.95 1.11 9.38
C PRO A 205 -6.67 2.59 9.67
N ASN A 206 -5.70 3.15 9.00
CA ASN A 206 -5.24 4.53 9.07
C ASN A 206 -4.58 4.89 10.41
N ILE A 207 -3.26 5.04 10.37
CA ILE A 207 -2.48 5.50 11.52
C ILE A 207 -2.70 7.00 11.68
N LEU A 208 -3.23 7.40 12.82
CA LEU A 208 -3.50 8.78 13.19
C LEU A 208 -2.42 9.34 14.08
N THR A 209 -2.24 10.67 14.01
CA THR A 209 -1.26 11.39 14.82
C THR A 209 -1.63 11.37 16.30
N VAL A 210 -0.68 11.05 17.16
CA VAL A 210 -0.82 11.13 18.61
C VAL A 210 -0.09 12.34 19.20
N ALA A 211 -0.28 12.59 20.49
CA ALA A 211 0.35 13.71 21.22
C ALA A 211 0.07 15.09 20.58
N THR A 212 -1.16 15.29 20.13
CA THR A 212 -1.62 16.56 19.52
C THR A 212 -2.06 17.59 20.56
N GLY A 213 -2.19 17.16 21.83
CA GLY A 213 -2.77 17.95 22.93
C GLY A 213 -4.29 17.93 23.00
N MET A 214 -4.94 17.10 22.18
CA MET A 214 -6.39 16.86 22.21
C MET A 214 -6.68 15.50 22.83
N GLU A 215 -7.48 15.44 23.90
CA GLU A 215 -7.79 14.20 24.65
C GLU A 215 -8.41 13.10 23.75
N GLU A 216 -9.22 13.50 22.76
CA GLU A 216 -9.84 12.58 21.79
C GLU A 216 -8.83 11.81 20.93
N HIS A 217 -7.57 12.30 20.84
CA HIS A 217 -6.51 11.67 20.06
C HIS A 217 -5.60 10.73 20.89
N ASP A 218 -5.79 10.68 22.20
CA ASP A 218 -4.87 9.96 23.09
C ASP A 218 -4.86 8.43 22.84
N ASN A 219 -6.00 7.89 22.42
CA ASN A 219 -6.16 6.44 22.21
C ASN A 219 -5.90 5.99 20.77
N TYR A 220 -5.64 6.86 19.81
CA TYR A 220 -5.54 6.50 18.40
C TYR A 220 -4.55 5.37 18.09
N ALA A 221 -3.37 5.38 18.72
CA ALA A 221 -2.39 4.32 18.55
C ALA A 221 -2.83 2.99 19.16
N ALA A 222 -3.45 3.03 20.34
CA ALA A 222 -3.99 1.86 21.02
C ALA A 222 -5.16 1.24 20.22
N ASP A 223 -6.07 2.07 19.71
CA ASP A 223 -7.21 1.65 18.89
C ASP A 223 -6.76 1.08 17.56
N TYR A 224 -5.71 1.66 16.95
CA TYR A 224 -5.11 1.10 15.74
C TYR A 224 -4.57 -0.32 16.02
N ILE A 225 -3.77 -0.50 17.06
CA ILE A 225 -3.20 -1.81 17.45
C ILE A 225 -4.30 -2.81 17.82
N ALA A 226 -5.36 -2.38 18.49
CA ALA A 226 -6.51 -3.21 18.78
C ALA A 226 -7.25 -3.65 17.51
N SER A 227 -7.39 -2.73 16.54
CA SER A 227 -7.99 -3.02 15.24
C SER A 227 -7.19 -4.09 14.48
N LEU A 228 -5.85 -4.02 14.49
CA LEU A 228 -5.01 -5.01 13.81
C LEU A 228 -5.30 -6.43 14.32
N ARG A 229 -5.39 -6.63 15.65
CA ARG A 229 -5.68 -7.95 16.24
C ARG A 229 -7.02 -8.50 15.79
N GLN A 230 -8.05 -7.67 15.80
CA GLN A 230 -9.40 -8.07 15.42
C GLN A 230 -9.51 -8.32 13.91
N LEU A 231 -8.87 -7.49 13.09
CA LEU A 231 -8.82 -7.68 11.65
C LEU A 231 -8.10 -8.99 11.27
N LYS A 232 -6.98 -9.31 11.92
CA LYS A 232 -6.27 -10.59 11.69
C LYS A 232 -7.10 -11.82 12.08
N GLN A 233 -7.86 -11.73 13.15
CA GLN A 233 -8.77 -12.82 13.55
C GLN A 233 -9.92 -12.99 12.55
N ARG A 234 -10.47 -11.87 12.04
CA ARG A 234 -11.64 -11.89 11.15
C ARG A 234 -11.26 -12.16 9.70
N PHE A 235 -10.11 -11.65 9.24
CA PHE A 235 -9.62 -11.75 7.87
C PHE A 235 -8.17 -12.27 7.82
N PRO A 236 -7.92 -13.53 8.21
CA PRO A 236 -6.55 -14.05 8.42
C PRO A 236 -5.68 -14.06 7.15
N ARG A 237 -6.31 -14.03 5.96
CA ARG A 237 -5.61 -14.05 4.66
C ARG A 237 -5.32 -12.66 4.12
N VAL A 238 -6.00 -11.62 4.62
CA VAL A 238 -5.78 -10.21 4.24
C VAL A 238 -4.51 -9.69 4.90
N LYS A 239 -3.77 -8.84 4.20
CA LYS A 239 -2.60 -8.14 4.75
C LYS A 239 -3.02 -6.83 5.39
N LEU A 240 -2.25 -6.39 6.39
CA LEU A 240 -2.46 -5.13 7.10
C LEU A 240 -1.29 -4.19 6.85
N SER A 241 -1.60 -2.93 6.54
CA SER A 241 -0.65 -1.86 6.25
C SER A 241 -0.91 -0.62 7.09
N GLY A 242 0.03 0.32 7.06
CA GLY A 242 -0.14 1.65 7.63
C GLY A 242 1.00 2.60 7.30
N GLY A 243 0.66 3.88 7.16
CA GLY A 243 1.62 4.97 7.01
C GLY A 243 2.25 5.34 8.35
N VAL A 244 3.38 4.73 8.71
CA VAL A 244 3.98 4.82 10.05
C VAL A 244 4.38 6.25 10.42
N SER A 245 4.84 7.03 9.45
CA SER A 245 5.25 8.43 9.69
C SER A 245 4.12 9.32 10.22
N ASN A 246 2.85 8.94 10.01
CA ASN A 246 1.68 9.70 10.46
C ASN A 246 1.60 9.81 11.98
N ILE A 247 2.00 8.77 12.71
CA ILE A 247 1.88 8.74 14.18
C ILE A 247 2.59 9.91 14.86
N SER A 248 3.68 10.39 14.25
CA SER A 248 4.59 11.37 14.83
C SER A 248 4.52 12.76 14.19
N PHE A 249 3.45 13.10 13.47
CA PHE A 249 3.34 14.40 12.80
C PHE A 249 3.36 15.60 13.76
N SER A 250 2.91 15.44 15.00
CA SER A 250 3.03 16.43 16.07
C SER A 250 4.49 16.78 16.43
N PHE A 251 5.45 15.91 16.09
CA PHE A 251 6.87 16.08 16.34
C PHE A 251 7.70 16.37 15.09
N ARG A 252 7.08 16.90 14.03
CA ARG A 252 7.83 17.31 12.81
C ARG A 252 8.98 18.24 13.15
N GLY A 253 10.18 17.92 12.64
CA GLY A 253 11.43 18.66 12.90
C GLY A 253 12.25 18.10 14.06
N ASN A 254 11.77 17.09 14.79
CA ASN A 254 12.53 16.38 15.82
C ASN A 254 12.69 14.90 15.41
N ASP A 255 13.65 14.64 14.54
CA ASP A 255 13.81 13.31 13.93
C ASP A 255 14.13 12.22 14.95
N VAL A 256 14.92 12.52 15.98
CA VAL A 256 15.27 11.57 17.05
C VAL A 256 14.03 11.06 17.80
N VAL A 257 13.11 11.98 18.16
CA VAL A 257 11.86 11.60 18.84
C VAL A 257 10.96 10.81 17.87
N ARG A 258 10.90 11.23 16.62
CA ARG A 258 10.08 10.55 15.61
C ARG A 258 10.54 9.11 15.36
N GLU A 259 11.83 8.89 15.20
CA GLU A 259 12.42 7.55 15.02
C GLU A 259 12.14 6.65 16.22
N ALA A 260 12.29 7.16 17.44
CA ALA A 260 11.94 6.43 18.66
C ALA A 260 10.44 6.08 18.72
N MET A 261 9.55 7.02 18.34
CA MET A 261 8.11 6.77 18.28
C MET A 261 7.78 5.70 17.24
N HIS A 262 8.38 5.76 16.05
CA HIS A 262 8.16 4.77 14.99
C HIS A 262 8.59 3.37 15.44
N SER A 263 9.79 3.25 16.03
CA SER A 263 10.31 1.96 16.51
C SER A 263 9.43 1.36 17.60
N ALA A 264 9.05 2.16 18.62
CA ALA A 264 8.17 1.71 19.68
C ALA A 264 6.79 1.30 19.17
N PHE A 265 6.20 2.09 18.25
CA PHE A 265 4.92 1.78 17.65
C PHE A 265 4.98 0.49 16.82
N LEU A 266 5.98 0.33 15.96
CA LEU A 266 6.16 -0.84 15.12
C LEU A 266 6.33 -2.12 15.94
N TYR A 267 7.08 -2.08 17.03
CA TYR A 267 7.21 -3.22 17.94
C TYR A 267 5.86 -3.77 18.39
N HIS A 268 4.94 -2.91 18.78
CA HIS A 268 3.60 -3.31 19.21
C HIS A 268 2.68 -3.67 18.04
N ALA A 269 2.74 -2.92 16.93
CA ALA A 269 1.89 -3.10 15.77
C ALA A 269 2.20 -4.41 15.01
N ILE A 270 3.47 -4.75 14.82
CA ILE A 270 3.89 -6.01 14.20
C ILE A 270 3.41 -7.20 15.02
N ARG A 271 3.58 -7.17 16.33
CA ARG A 271 3.06 -8.21 17.24
C ARG A 271 1.53 -8.31 17.24
N ALA A 272 0.84 -7.24 16.87
CA ALA A 272 -0.61 -7.22 16.71
C ALA A 272 -1.08 -7.70 15.32
N GLY A 273 -0.15 -7.92 14.38
CA GLY A 273 -0.43 -8.45 13.06
C GLY A 273 -0.24 -7.48 11.90
N LEU A 274 0.46 -6.35 12.09
CA LEU A 274 0.84 -5.47 10.98
C LEU A 274 1.85 -6.20 10.09
N ASP A 275 1.52 -6.38 8.80
CA ASP A 275 2.36 -7.13 7.84
C ASP A 275 3.37 -6.22 7.14
N MET A 276 2.98 -4.97 6.86
CA MET A 276 3.80 -4.00 6.14
C MET A 276 3.57 -2.57 6.63
N GLY A 277 4.54 -1.70 6.38
CA GLY A 277 4.43 -0.29 6.72
C GLY A 277 5.08 0.61 5.69
N ILE A 278 4.42 1.73 5.39
CA ILE A 278 4.96 2.79 4.56
C ILE A 278 5.86 3.64 5.45
N VAL A 279 7.16 3.61 5.15
CA VAL A 279 8.23 4.08 6.04
C VAL A 279 9.42 4.65 5.27
N ASN A 280 10.26 5.41 5.94
CA ASN A 280 11.60 5.72 5.43
C ASN A 280 12.53 4.52 5.68
N ALA A 281 12.67 3.65 4.69
CA ALA A 281 13.38 2.37 4.82
C ALA A 281 14.82 2.49 5.36
N GLY A 282 15.53 3.57 5.03
CA GLY A 282 16.91 3.81 5.49
C GLY A 282 17.04 4.32 6.93
N GLN A 283 15.94 4.59 7.64
CA GLN A 283 15.94 5.19 8.98
C GLN A 283 15.18 4.37 10.04
N ILE A 284 14.53 3.28 9.65
CA ILE A 284 13.77 2.47 10.60
C ILE A 284 14.58 1.28 11.06
N ILE A 285 14.78 1.22 12.38
CA ILE A 285 15.21 0.01 13.08
C ILE A 285 13.92 -0.68 13.56
N VAL A 286 13.58 -1.80 12.94
CA VAL A 286 12.58 -2.71 13.51
C VAL A 286 13.26 -3.39 14.69
N TYR A 287 12.75 -3.18 15.90
CA TYR A 287 13.31 -3.75 17.12
C TYR A 287 13.32 -5.27 17.01
N GLU A 288 14.51 -5.83 16.98
CA GLU A 288 14.77 -7.17 17.50
C GLU A 288 15.14 -7.00 18.99
N ASP A 289 14.59 -7.82 19.89
CA ASP A 289 14.68 -7.79 21.37
C ASP A 289 15.96 -7.24 21.99
#